data_6b5dad76cae6887afd68dbc102114fb3
#
_entry.id   6b5dad76cae6887afd68dbc102114fb3
#
_cell.length_a   1.000
_cell.length_b   1.000
_cell.length_c   1.000
_cell.angle_alpha   90.00
_cell.angle_beta   90.00
_cell.angle_gamma   90.00
#
_symmetry.space_group_name_H-M   'P 1'
#
loop_
_entity.id
_entity.type
_entity.pdbx_description
1 polymer ?
#
loop_
_entity_poly.entity_id
_entity_poly.type
_entity_poly.pdbx_seq_one_letter_code
_entity_poly.pdbx_strand_id
1 'polypeptide(L)'
;LWEKHKVEEVATPEAFQRNPDLVYRFYNERRQQLFSGIQPNPAHEALAKLEAALGERFLLVTQNVDNLHERAGSKRVLHMHGELLSAFCCSSGKRFALTGNIDNDSRCTCCAPPQRVRPDIVWFGEMPYHMDEIAQAIQQADVFISIGTSGNVYPAAGFVREANYYGAR
;
A
#
# COMPACT_ATOMS: atom_id res chain seq x y z
N LEU A 1 7.50 9.42 2.42
CA LEU A 1 7.78 10.68 3.08
C LEU A 1 7.17 11.81 2.30
N TRP A 2 6.38 12.63 2.99
CA TRP A 2 5.52 13.68 2.42
C TRP A 2 6.28 14.99 2.14
N GLU A 3 7.59 14.94 1.94
CA GLU A 3 8.67 15.91 2.12
C GLU A 3 8.44 17.37 1.67
N LYS A 4 7.44 17.64 0.85
CA LYS A 4 7.15 19.03 0.37
C LYS A 4 5.65 19.33 0.29
N HIS A 5 4.78 18.37 0.62
CA HIS A 5 3.34 18.51 0.49
C HIS A 5 2.64 18.10 1.78
N LYS A 6 1.61 18.83 2.13
CA LYS A 6 0.70 18.40 3.20
C LYS A 6 -0.12 17.20 2.72
N VAL A 7 -0.43 16.31 3.64
CA VAL A 7 -1.25 15.11 3.36
C VAL A 7 -2.57 15.49 2.67
N GLU A 8 -3.20 16.57 3.13
CA GLU A 8 -4.46 17.10 2.64
C GLU A 8 -4.37 17.67 1.20
N GLU A 9 -3.16 17.80 0.65
CA GLU A 9 -2.95 18.27 -0.72
C GLU A 9 -2.75 17.15 -1.74
N VAL A 10 -2.35 15.95 -1.29
CA VAL A 10 -1.92 14.88 -2.19
C VAL A 10 -2.46 13.48 -1.84
N ALA A 11 -3.01 13.29 -0.65
CA ALA A 11 -3.40 11.97 -0.17
C ALA A 11 -4.82 11.92 0.42
N THR A 12 -5.75 12.63 -0.21
CA THR A 12 -7.19 12.57 0.07
C THR A 12 -8.00 12.57 -1.23
N PRO A 13 -9.22 12.00 -1.23
CA PRO A 13 -10.13 12.09 -2.37
C PRO A 13 -10.43 13.54 -2.78
N GLU A 14 -10.58 14.43 -1.81
CA GLU A 14 -10.83 15.86 -2.02
C GLU A 14 -9.65 16.56 -2.71
N ALA A 15 -8.41 16.20 -2.33
CA ALA A 15 -7.22 16.70 -3.00
C ALA A 15 -7.20 16.31 -4.48
N PHE A 16 -7.54 15.07 -4.77
CA PHE A 16 -7.60 14.58 -6.15
C PHE A 16 -8.71 15.26 -6.97
N GLN A 17 -9.84 15.56 -6.36
CA GLN A 17 -10.90 16.32 -7.03
C GLN A 17 -10.50 17.76 -7.29
N ARG A 18 -9.83 18.40 -6.33
CA ARG A 18 -9.43 19.82 -6.38
C ARG A 18 -8.27 20.08 -7.32
N ASN A 19 -7.23 19.23 -7.28
CA ASN A 19 -6.02 19.40 -8.06
C ASN A 19 -5.42 18.03 -8.46
N PRO A 20 -6.05 17.34 -9.43
CA PRO A 20 -5.59 16.02 -9.86
C PRO A 20 -4.17 16.04 -10.44
N ASP A 21 -3.76 17.12 -11.13
CA ASP A 21 -2.42 17.23 -11.72
C ASP A 21 -1.33 17.19 -10.65
N LEU A 22 -1.55 17.85 -9.51
CA LEU A 22 -0.64 17.79 -8.38
C LEU A 22 -0.53 16.37 -7.84
N VAL A 23 -1.67 15.70 -7.66
CA VAL A 23 -1.72 14.32 -7.13
C VAL A 23 -1.04 13.35 -8.08
N TYR A 24 -1.32 13.40 -9.38
CA TYR A 24 -0.65 12.56 -10.37
C TYR A 24 0.86 12.78 -10.37
N ARG A 25 1.32 14.03 -10.41
CA ARG A 25 2.75 14.37 -10.37
C ARG A 25 3.42 13.81 -9.13
N PHE A 26 2.81 13.99 -7.96
CA PHE A 26 3.30 13.50 -6.68
C PHE A 26 3.53 11.98 -6.67
N TYR A 27 2.57 11.18 -7.15
CA TYR A 27 2.71 9.73 -7.19
C TYR A 27 3.60 9.25 -8.35
N ASN A 28 3.62 9.95 -9.48
CA ASN A 28 4.55 9.68 -10.56
C ASN A 28 6.02 9.86 -10.14
N GLU A 29 6.33 10.95 -9.43
CA GLU A 29 7.67 11.21 -8.89
C GLU A 29 8.11 10.11 -7.92
N ARG A 30 7.25 9.65 -7.03
CA ARG A 30 7.54 8.54 -6.13
C ARG A 30 7.79 7.22 -6.85
N ARG A 31 7.01 6.96 -7.89
CA ARG A 31 7.23 5.78 -8.74
C ARG A 31 8.58 5.86 -9.46
N GLN A 32 8.93 7.03 -9.98
CA GLN A 32 10.25 7.23 -10.58
C GLN A 32 11.39 7.04 -9.58
N GLN A 33 11.25 7.55 -8.35
CA GLN A 33 12.22 7.31 -7.28
C GLN A 33 12.39 5.82 -6.99
N LEU A 34 11.32 5.04 -6.98
CA LEU A 34 11.37 3.59 -6.77
C LEU A 34 12.24 2.89 -7.83
N PHE A 35 12.27 3.40 -9.06
CA PHE A 35 13.11 2.89 -10.14
C PHE A 35 14.55 3.47 -10.16
N SER A 36 14.84 4.51 -9.37
CA SER A 36 16.14 5.20 -9.38
C SER A 36 17.24 4.52 -8.52
N GLY A 37 17.15 3.20 -8.33
CA GLY A 37 18.20 2.43 -7.65
C GLY A 37 17.94 2.16 -6.16
N ILE A 38 16.77 2.50 -5.62
CA ILE A 38 16.38 2.11 -4.27
C ILE A 38 16.38 0.57 -4.17
N GLN A 39 17.06 0.05 -3.13
CA GLN A 39 17.15 -1.38 -2.88
C GLN A 39 16.46 -1.75 -1.56
N PRO A 40 16.00 -3.00 -1.43
CA PRO A 40 15.60 -3.54 -0.13
C PRO A 40 16.69 -3.35 0.91
N ASN A 41 16.30 -3.09 2.13
CA ASN A 41 17.22 -3.02 3.26
C ASN A 41 17.28 -4.37 4.01
N PRO A 42 18.20 -4.55 4.98
CA PRO A 42 18.33 -5.81 5.71
C PRO A 42 17.05 -6.30 6.42
N ALA A 43 16.14 -5.39 6.79
CA ALA A 43 14.86 -5.81 7.40
C ALA A 43 13.95 -6.49 6.38
N HIS A 44 13.87 -5.99 5.14
CA HIS A 44 13.12 -6.64 4.06
C HIS A 44 13.67 -8.07 3.79
N GLU A 45 15.01 -8.20 3.72
CA GLU A 45 15.67 -9.49 3.50
C GLU A 45 15.45 -10.47 4.67
N ALA A 46 15.50 -9.98 5.90
CA ALA A 46 15.23 -10.79 7.08
C ALA A 46 13.79 -11.34 7.10
N LEU A 47 12.81 -10.50 6.73
CA LEU A 47 11.41 -10.91 6.65
C LEU A 47 11.18 -11.94 5.53
N ALA A 48 11.82 -11.79 4.38
CA ALA A 48 11.76 -12.79 3.31
C ALA A 48 12.36 -14.14 3.73
N LYS A 49 13.46 -14.14 4.50
CA LYS A 49 14.04 -15.36 5.09
C LYS A 49 13.12 -15.98 6.13
N LEU A 50 12.47 -15.17 6.96
CA LEU A 50 11.52 -15.63 7.96
C LEU A 50 10.30 -16.28 7.29
N GLU A 51 9.75 -15.65 6.24
CA GLU A 51 8.69 -16.21 5.44
C GLU A 51 9.07 -17.57 4.83
N ALA A 52 10.28 -17.68 4.27
CA ALA A 52 10.77 -18.94 3.71
C ALA A 52 10.87 -20.07 4.76
N ALA A 53 11.19 -19.73 6.01
CA ALA A 53 11.29 -20.69 7.10
C ALA A 53 9.91 -21.09 7.68
N LEU A 54 8.95 -20.17 7.72
CA LEU A 54 7.63 -20.39 8.34
C LEU A 54 6.55 -20.84 7.33
N GLY A 55 6.75 -20.57 6.03
CA GLY A 55 5.82 -20.90 4.97
C GLY A 55 4.44 -20.25 5.18
N GLU A 56 3.38 -21.06 5.14
CA GLU A 56 2.01 -20.58 5.27
C GLU A 56 1.66 -19.98 6.65
N ARG A 57 2.49 -20.20 7.65
CA ARG A 57 2.34 -19.61 8.99
C ARG A 57 2.85 -18.17 9.08
N PHE A 58 3.35 -17.60 7.99
CA PHE A 58 3.82 -16.23 7.93
C PHE A 58 2.90 -15.38 7.05
N LEU A 59 2.58 -14.18 7.51
CA LEU A 59 1.90 -13.15 6.72
C LEU A 59 2.57 -11.81 6.99
N LEU A 60 2.88 -11.09 5.93
CA LEU A 60 3.39 -9.73 6.00
C LEU A 60 2.29 -8.75 5.59
N VAL A 61 1.95 -7.83 6.49
CA VAL A 61 1.04 -6.72 6.21
C VAL A 61 1.85 -5.44 6.17
N THR A 62 1.84 -4.75 5.05
CA THR A 62 2.59 -3.51 4.91
C THR A 62 1.70 -2.30 4.73
N GLN A 63 2.07 -1.20 5.37
CA GLN A 63 1.52 0.13 5.14
C GLN A 63 2.28 0.88 4.01
N ASN A 64 3.44 0.34 3.61
CA ASN A 64 4.21 0.89 2.51
C ASN A 64 3.55 0.58 1.18
N VAL A 65 3.76 1.48 0.23
CA VAL A 65 3.16 1.40 -1.12
C VAL A 65 4.19 1.04 -2.20
N ASP A 66 5.44 0.81 -1.80
CA ASP A 66 6.52 0.31 -2.66
C ASP A 66 6.50 -1.24 -2.74
N ASN A 67 7.33 -1.81 -3.60
CA ASN A 67 7.48 -3.26 -3.78
C ASN A 67 8.81 -3.80 -3.23
N LEU A 68 9.36 -3.18 -2.18
CA LEU A 68 10.67 -3.57 -1.66
C LEU A 68 10.62 -4.92 -0.94
N HIS A 69 9.50 -5.31 -0.36
CA HIS A 69 9.31 -6.63 0.23
C HIS A 69 9.36 -7.74 -0.84
N GLU A 70 8.65 -7.58 -1.94
CA GLU A 70 8.67 -8.52 -3.07
C GLU A 70 10.05 -8.59 -3.71
N ARG A 71 10.71 -7.44 -3.87
CA ARG A 71 12.09 -7.37 -4.39
C ARG A 71 13.11 -8.04 -3.48
N ALA A 72 12.84 -8.11 -2.17
CA ALA A 72 13.63 -8.87 -1.20
C ALA A 72 13.33 -10.38 -1.23
N GLY A 73 12.24 -10.80 -1.88
CA GLY A 73 11.83 -12.19 -2.03
C GLY A 73 10.59 -12.60 -1.23
N SER A 74 9.93 -11.68 -0.51
CA SER A 74 8.64 -11.96 0.13
C SER A 74 7.54 -12.23 -0.91
N LYS A 75 6.66 -13.18 -0.63
CA LYS A 75 5.58 -13.64 -1.52
C LYS A 75 4.19 -13.41 -0.97
N ARG A 76 4.05 -13.45 0.35
CA ARG A 76 2.78 -13.27 1.07
C ARG A 76 2.72 -11.89 1.71
N VAL A 77 2.59 -10.88 0.87
CA VAL A 77 2.53 -9.47 1.26
C VAL A 77 1.14 -8.92 1.02
N LEU A 78 0.52 -8.33 2.04
CA LEU A 78 -0.72 -7.58 1.91
C LEU A 78 -0.42 -6.09 1.97
N HIS A 79 -0.62 -5.41 0.86
CA HIS A 79 -0.49 -3.95 0.75
C HIS A 79 -1.77 -3.26 1.20
N MET A 80 -1.92 -3.05 2.51
CA MET A 80 -3.15 -2.49 3.06
C MET A 80 -3.42 -1.04 2.64
N HIS A 81 -2.41 -0.32 2.18
CA HIS A 81 -2.54 1.05 1.68
C HIS A 81 -2.37 1.19 0.15
N GLY A 82 -2.41 0.06 -0.57
CA GLY A 82 -2.27 0.02 -2.02
C GLY A 82 -0.82 0.02 -2.50
N GLU A 83 -0.61 0.22 -3.80
CA GLU A 83 0.67 0.02 -4.46
C GLU A 83 0.98 1.11 -5.49
N LEU A 84 2.22 1.65 -5.47
CA LEU A 84 2.70 2.64 -6.45
C LEU A 84 2.73 2.13 -7.88
N LEU A 85 2.90 0.81 -8.07
CA LEU A 85 2.98 0.17 -9.38
C LEU A 85 1.62 -0.26 -9.92
N SER A 86 0.54 0.18 -9.28
CA SER A 86 -0.83 -0.08 -9.67
C SER A 86 -1.65 1.20 -9.82
N ALA A 87 -2.68 1.13 -10.64
CA ALA A 87 -3.75 2.12 -10.73
C ALA A 87 -5.09 1.42 -10.82
N PHE A 88 -6.17 2.14 -10.60
CA PHE A 88 -7.50 1.62 -10.82
C PHE A 88 -8.42 2.62 -11.54
N CYS A 89 -9.43 2.06 -12.19
CA CYS A 89 -10.49 2.83 -12.82
C CYS A 89 -11.43 3.44 -11.77
N CYS A 90 -11.61 4.75 -11.79
CA CYS A 90 -12.46 5.46 -10.82
C CYS A 90 -13.95 5.06 -10.90
N SER A 91 -14.40 4.44 -12.00
CA SER A 91 -15.79 4.02 -12.20
C SER A 91 -16.02 2.56 -11.82
N SER A 92 -15.18 1.65 -12.32
CA SER A 92 -15.37 0.20 -12.13
C SER A 92 -14.58 -0.40 -10.97
N GLY A 93 -13.61 0.33 -10.41
CA GLY A 93 -12.66 -0.19 -9.42
C GLY A 93 -11.65 -1.19 -9.99
N LYS A 94 -11.68 -1.50 -11.29
CA LYS A 94 -10.75 -2.47 -11.88
C LYS A 94 -9.33 -1.96 -11.81
N ARG A 95 -8.44 -2.78 -11.23
CA ARG A 95 -7.00 -2.51 -11.08
C ARG A 95 -6.22 -3.00 -12.28
N PHE A 96 -5.08 -2.37 -12.52
CA PHE A 96 -4.12 -2.73 -13.57
C PHE A 96 -2.72 -2.23 -13.21
N ALA A 97 -1.71 -2.98 -13.65
CA ALA A 97 -0.31 -2.60 -13.43
C ALA A 97 0.04 -1.31 -14.21
N LEU A 98 0.82 -0.46 -13.57
CA LEU A 98 1.36 0.75 -14.19
C LEU A 98 2.75 0.50 -14.74
N THR A 99 2.92 0.73 -16.05
CA THR A 99 4.21 0.68 -16.74
C THR A 99 4.83 2.05 -16.97
N GLY A 100 4.07 3.12 -16.70
CA GLY A 100 4.49 4.50 -16.94
C GLY A 100 3.75 5.50 -16.04
N ASN A 101 3.91 6.77 -16.33
CA ASN A 101 3.19 7.84 -15.66
C ASN A 101 1.71 7.86 -16.05
N ILE A 102 0.88 8.33 -15.15
CA ILE A 102 -0.53 8.64 -15.40
C ILE A 102 -0.80 10.12 -15.14
N ASP A 103 -1.80 10.66 -15.82
CA ASP A 103 -2.19 12.07 -15.80
C ASP A 103 -3.71 12.25 -15.96
N ASN A 104 -4.14 13.49 -16.14
CA ASN A 104 -5.54 13.81 -16.34
C ASN A 104 -6.16 13.22 -17.62
N ASP A 105 -5.35 12.90 -18.63
CA ASP A 105 -5.80 12.33 -19.91
C ASP A 105 -5.78 10.80 -19.90
N SER A 106 -5.20 10.20 -18.88
CA SER A 106 -5.12 8.74 -18.71
C SER A 106 -6.51 8.14 -18.50
N ARG A 107 -6.83 7.12 -19.28
CA ARG A 107 -8.14 6.44 -19.29
C ARG A 107 -7.99 4.94 -19.14
N CYS A 108 -9.01 4.33 -18.54
CA CYS A 108 -9.09 2.88 -18.42
C CYS A 108 -9.47 2.22 -19.76
N THR A 109 -9.17 0.94 -19.85
CA THR A 109 -9.57 0.07 -20.97
C THR A 109 -10.75 -0.83 -20.63
N CYS A 110 -11.31 -0.71 -19.42
CA CYS A 110 -12.35 -1.60 -18.90
C CYS A 110 -13.77 -1.05 -19.02
N CYS A 111 -13.93 0.22 -19.40
CA CYS A 111 -15.23 0.87 -19.55
C CYS A 111 -15.46 1.40 -20.95
N ALA A 112 -16.73 1.50 -21.32
CA ALA A 112 -17.18 2.16 -22.55
C ALA A 112 -18.27 3.19 -22.20
N PRO A 113 -17.99 4.51 -22.29
CA PRO A 113 -16.72 5.12 -22.69
C PRO A 113 -15.62 4.95 -21.65
N PRO A 114 -14.33 5.04 -22.05
CA PRO A 114 -13.20 4.94 -21.12
C PRO A 114 -13.27 5.99 -20.00
N GLN A 115 -13.02 5.57 -18.79
CA GLN A 115 -13.14 6.39 -17.58
C GLN A 115 -11.78 6.78 -17.02
N ARG A 116 -11.77 7.81 -16.14
CA ARG A 116 -10.59 8.28 -15.43
C ARG A 116 -9.96 7.16 -14.59
N VAL A 117 -8.65 7.19 -14.50
CA VAL A 117 -7.88 6.31 -13.62
C VAL A 117 -7.18 7.12 -12.54
N ARG A 118 -6.84 6.49 -11.43
CA ARG A 118 -6.05 7.10 -10.36
C ARG A 118 -5.01 6.12 -9.83
N PRO A 119 -3.95 6.61 -9.12
CA PRO A 119 -3.04 5.73 -8.40
C PRO A 119 -3.79 4.80 -7.45
N ASP A 120 -3.39 3.53 -7.39
CA ASP A 120 -3.97 2.53 -6.48
C ASP A 120 -3.40 2.68 -5.08
N ILE A 121 -3.71 3.82 -4.47
CA ILE A 121 -3.29 4.19 -3.11
C ILE A 121 -4.53 4.44 -2.28
N VAL A 122 -4.58 3.86 -1.08
CA VAL A 122 -5.60 4.19 -0.09
C VAL A 122 -5.27 5.54 0.51
N TRP A 123 -6.15 6.50 0.32
CA TRP A 123 -6.01 7.85 0.86
C TRP A 123 -6.65 7.97 2.24
N PHE A 124 -6.30 9.02 2.96
CA PHE A 124 -6.95 9.33 4.22
C PHE A 124 -8.46 9.52 4.02
N GLY A 125 -9.25 8.87 4.89
CA GLY A 125 -10.71 8.80 4.77
C GLY A 125 -11.22 7.59 3.97
N GLU A 126 -10.36 6.85 3.28
CA GLU A 126 -10.74 5.61 2.58
C GLU A 126 -10.47 4.37 3.46
N MET A 127 -11.21 3.29 3.17
CA MET A 127 -11.01 2.01 3.86
C MET A 127 -9.75 1.32 3.33
N PRO A 128 -8.81 0.92 4.19
CA PRO A 128 -7.65 0.11 3.79
C PRO A 128 -8.08 -1.24 3.18
N TYR A 129 -7.20 -1.79 2.33
CA TYR A 129 -7.43 -3.07 1.69
C TYR A 129 -7.18 -4.24 2.66
N HIS A 130 -7.72 -5.40 2.34
CA HIS A 130 -7.47 -6.67 3.03
C HIS A 130 -7.87 -6.70 4.52
N MET A 131 -8.74 -5.81 4.98
CA MET A 131 -9.06 -5.69 6.41
C MET A 131 -9.62 -6.98 7.01
N ASP A 132 -10.48 -7.71 6.28
CA ASP A 132 -11.05 -8.98 6.77
C ASP A 132 -9.98 -10.07 6.89
N GLU A 133 -9.07 -10.16 5.89
CA GLU A 133 -7.96 -11.12 5.88
C GLU A 133 -6.96 -10.79 7.00
N ILE A 134 -6.66 -9.51 7.21
CA ILE A 134 -5.78 -9.04 8.30
C ILE A 134 -6.41 -9.36 9.66
N ALA A 135 -7.67 -9.05 9.86
CA ALA A 135 -8.37 -9.34 11.12
C ALA A 135 -8.38 -10.85 11.42
N GLN A 136 -8.65 -11.68 10.42
CA GLN A 136 -8.61 -13.13 10.57
C GLN A 136 -7.21 -13.63 10.93
N ALA A 137 -6.16 -13.09 10.30
CA ALA A 137 -4.78 -13.45 10.59
C ALA A 137 -4.37 -13.04 12.00
N ILE A 138 -4.76 -11.85 12.46
CA ILE A 138 -4.49 -11.39 13.84
C ILE A 138 -5.14 -12.29 14.87
N GLN A 139 -6.38 -12.75 14.63
CA GLN A 139 -7.10 -13.65 15.56
C GLN A 139 -6.42 -15.01 15.73
N GLN A 140 -5.63 -15.44 14.74
CA GLN A 140 -4.97 -16.74 14.70
C GLN A 140 -3.46 -16.66 14.99
N ALA A 141 -2.92 -15.46 15.19
CA ALA A 141 -1.49 -15.27 15.36
C ALA A 141 -1.00 -15.69 16.75
N ASP A 142 0.07 -16.49 16.79
CA ASP A 142 0.83 -16.76 18.02
C ASP A 142 1.79 -15.61 18.38
N VAL A 143 2.31 -14.94 17.35
CA VAL A 143 3.28 -13.84 17.45
C VAL A 143 2.88 -12.71 16.50
N PHE A 144 2.85 -11.49 17.02
CA PHE A 144 2.66 -10.27 16.24
C PHE A 144 3.88 -9.36 16.37
N ILE A 145 4.44 -8.96 15.23
CA ILE A 145 5.64 -8.11 15.20
C ILE A 145 5.29 -6.80 14.50
N SER A 146 5.50 -5.67 15.17
CA SER A 146 5.32 -4.33 14.62
C SER A 146 6.69 -3.71 14.32
N ILE A 147 6.95 -3.36 13.04
CA ILE A 147 8.27 -2.88 12.59
C ILE A 147 8.11 -1.57 11.82
N GLY A 148 8.90 -0.55 12.18
CA GLY A 148 9.05 0.68 11.39
C GLY A 148 7.79 1.54 11.27
N THR A 149 6.78 1.32 12.11
CA THR A 149 5.56 2.14 12.14
C THR A 149 5.56 3.09 13.33
N SER A 150 4.97 4.27 13.14
CA SER A 150 4.79 5.25 14.22
C SER A 150 3.68 4.85 15.21
N GLY A 151 2.81 3.90 14.82
CA GLY A 151 1.63 3.53 15.61
C GLY A 151 0.55 4.61 15.70
N ASN A 152 0.55 5.59 14.79
CA ASN A 152 -0.39 6.72 14.80
C ASN A 152 -1.44 6.66 13.70
N VAL A 153 -1.28 5.78 12.71
CA VAL A 153 -2.20 5.68 11.57
C VAL A 153 -3.16 4.52 11.81
N TYR A 154 -4.44 4.85 11.98
CA TYR A 154 -5.50 3.86 12.13
C TYR A 154 -6.04 3.39 10.77
N PRO A 155 -6.47 2.11 10.65
CA PRO A 155 -6.65 1.11 11.72
C PRO A 155 -5.37 0.39 12.15
N ALA A 156 -4.27 0.45 11.40
CA ALA A 156 -3.03 -0.30 11.66
C ALA A 156 -2.46 -0.08 13.09
N ALA A 157 -2.58 1.13 13.61
CA ALA A 157 -2.17 1.45 15.00
C ALA A 157 -2.92 0.62 16.07
N GLY A 158 -4.10 0.09 15.73
CA GLY A 158 -4.90 -0.77 16.62
C GLY A 158 -4.49 -2.23 16.62
N PHE A 159 -3.74 -2.70 15.64
CA PHE A 159 -3.46 -4.13 15.45
C PHE A 159 -2.64 -4.75 16.60
N VAL A 160 -1.71 -4.01 17.20
CA VAL A 160 -0.97 -4.47 18.39
C VAL A 160 -1.92 -4.80 19.53
N ARG A 161 -2.88 -3.91 19.79
CA ARG A 161 -3.87 -4.12 20.86
C ARG A 161 -4.79 -5.29 20.54
N GLU A 162 -5.20 -5.42 19.30
CA GLU A 162 -6.04 -6.51 18.84
C GLU A 162 -5.32 -7.86 18.93
N ALA A 163 -4.06 -7.94 18.49
CA ALA A 163 -3.23 -9.13 18.61
C ALA A 163 -3.06 -9.56 20.07
N ASN A 164 -2.76 -8.63 20.97
CA ASN A 164 -2.67 -8.91 22.40
C ASN A 164 -4.00 -9.41 22.98
N TYR A 165 -5.13 -8.87 22.53
CA TYR A 165 -6.46 -9.30 22.96
C TYR A 165 -6.73 -10.77 22.59
N TYR A 166 -6.26 -11.22 21.43
CA TYR A 166 -6.37 -12.62 20.98
C TYR A 166 -5.23 -13.53 21.48
N GLY A 167 -4.30 -13.01 22.29
CA GLY A 167 -3.26 -13.79 22.97
C GLY A 167 -1.95 -13.92 22.22
N ALA A 168 -1.74 -13.20 21.13
CA ALA A 168 -0.45 -13.13 20.45
C ALA A 168 0.60 -12.44 21.35
N ARG A 169 1.85 -12.87 21.23
CA ARG A 169 3.02 -12.27 21.92
C ARG A 169 3.69 -11.21 21.08
#